data_5cd415550a3cd8e09c1a096fbb7d885b
#
_entry.id   5cd415550a3cd8e09c1a096fbb7d885b
#
_cell.length_a   1.000
_cell.length_b   1.000
_cell.length_c   1.000
_cell.angle_alpha   90.00
_cell.angle_beta   90.00
_cell.angle_gamma   90.00
#
_symmetry.space_group_name_H-M   'P 1'
#
loop_
_entity.id
_entity.type
_entity.pdbx_description
1 polymer ?
#
loop_
_entity_poly.entity_id
_entity_poly.type
_entity_poly.pdbx_seq_one_letter_code
_entity_poly.pdbx_strand_id
1 'polypeptide(L)'
;MSQCPFANLVDPDTYAQGMPYAKLKEIRDAGPVVRIEDPLTGVPYWAVTRIAEMDYISKNPQLFSSAERSAFPMEYDQEMVEGIHRQTIINMDPPLHQKVRRIVRNAFTPKRVESYAPNFREHARRIVDAVASRGECEFVEEVAAELPLIGILELLGVPLEDRKQFFDWTNTMIFADDPDMATSMEEGQLASLE
;
A
#
# COMPACT_ATOMS: atom_id res chain seq x y z
N MET A 1 31.02 -3.43 15.41
CA MET A 1 29.57 -3.25 15.56
C MET A 1 28.92 -4.54 15.09
N SER A 2 28.19 -5.23 15.93
CA SER A 2 27.49 -6.46 15.55
C SER A 2 26.39 -6.04 14.58
N GLN A 3 26.48 -6.43 13.31
CA GLN A 3 25.39 -6.22 12.37
C GLN A 3 24.13 -6.90 12.91
N CYS A 4 23.02 -6.18 12.95
CA CYS A 4 21.74 -6.75 13.29
C CYS A 4 21.47 -7.93 12.33
N PRO A 5 21.24 -9.16 12.81
CA PRO A 5 21.06 -10.31 11.92
C PRO A 5 19.81 -10.20 11.03
N PHE A 6 18.97 -9.21 11.29
CA PHE A 6 17.70 -8.99 10.60
C PHE A 6 17.70 -7.76 9.68
N ALA A 7 18.86 -7.13 9.49
CA ALA A 7 19.01 -5.85 8.78
C ALA A 7 18.53 -5.84 7.32
N ASN A 8 18.44 -7.01 6.67
CA ASN A 8 18.14 -7.08 5.22
C ASN A 8 16.64 -7.22 4.88
N LEU A 9 15.71 -6.93 5.78
CA LEU A 9 14.28 -7.04 5.45
C LEU A 9 13.77 -5.90 4.56
N VAL A 10 14.47 -4.78 4.52
CA VAL A 10 14.12 -3.63 3.67
C VAL A 10 14.91 -3.63 2.36
N ASP A 11 15.86 -4.54 2.20
CA ASP A 11 16.66 -4.70 1.00
C ASP A 11 15.87 -5.50 -0.06
N PRO A 12 15.57 -4.93 -1.24
CA PRO A 12 14.84 -5.61 -2.31
C PRO A 12 15.50 -6.92 -2.74
N ASP A 13 16.82 -7.00 -2.75
CA ASP A 13 17.57 -8.20 -3.15
C ASP A 13 17.26 -9.40 -2.25
N THR A 14 16.84 -9.15 -1.01
CA THR A 14 16.38 -10.20 -0.09
C THR A 14 15.18 -10.98 -0.65
N TYR A 15 14.39 -10.37 -1.50
CA TYR A 15 13.16 -10.92 -2.08
C TYR A 15 13.33 -11.42 -3.52
N ALA A 16 14.47 -11.18 -4.15
CA ALA A 16 14.74 -11.56 -5.55
C ALA A 16 14.55 -13.07 -5.83
N GLN A 17 14.73 -13.92 -4.83
CA GLN A 17 14.51 -15.37 -4.92
C GLN A 17 13.21 -15.84 -4.24
N GLY A 18 12.30 -14.91 -3.94
CA GLY A 18 11.05 -15.15 -3.25
C GLY A 18 11.06 -14.78 -1.77
N MET A 19 9.95 -15.02 -1.09
CA MET A 19 9.75 -14.61 0.30
C MET A 19 10.74 -15.30 1.25
N PRO A 20 11.50 -14.56 2.06
CA PRO A 20 12.54 -15.11 2.95
C PRO A 20 11.95 -15.73 4.23
N TYR A 21 11.14 -16.78 4.10
CA TYR A 21 10.39 -17.39 5.21
C TYR A 21 11.26 -17.84 6.38
N ALA A 22 12.47 -18.35 6.10
CA ALA A 22 13.39 -18.77 7.16
C ALA A 22 13.80 -17.59 8.05
N LYS A 23 14.21 -16.47 7.43
CA LYS A 23 14.57 -15.23 8.11
C LYS A 23 13.41 -14.64 8.89
N LEU A 24 12.20 -14.60 8.30
CA LEU A 24 11.00 -14.16 8.99
C LEU A 24 10.66 -15.05 10.20
N LYS A 25 10.96 -16.36 10.11
CA LYS A 25 10.82 -17.27 11.25
C LYS A 25 11.80 -16.95 12.36
N GLU A 26 13.08 -16.71 12.05
CA GLU A 26 14.11 -16.32 13.04
C GLU A 26 13.71 -15.07 13.82
N ILE A 27 13.16 -14.06 13.13
CA ILE A 27 12.67 -12.84 13.77
C ILE A 27 11.50 -13.14 14.72
N ARG A 28 10.55 -13.99 14.32
CA ARG A 28 9.44 -14.41 15.19
C ARG A 28 9.93 -15.19 16.41
N ASP A 29 10.95 -16.02 16.25
CA ASP A 29 11.52 -16.80 17.33
C ASP A 29 12.32 -15.91 18.29
N ALA A 30 12.91 -14.81 17.82
CA ALA A 30 13.64 -13.84 18.62
C ALA A 30 12.74 -13.08 19.61
N GLY A 31 11.46 -12.91 19.30
CA GLY A 31 10.51 -12.31 20.22
C GLY A 31 9.29 -11.67 19.55
N PRO A 32 8.32 -11.21 20.37
CA PRO A 32 7.10 -10.58 19.87
C PRO A 32 7.34 -9.19 19.25
N VAL A 33 8.39 -8.49 19.73
CA VAL A 33 8.81 -7.18 19.25
C VAL A 33 10.34 -7.20 19.17
N VAL A 34 10.87 -6.99 17.96
CA VAL A 34 12.31 -7.07 17.69
C VAL A 34 12.77 -5.75 17.10
N ARG A 35 13.82 -5.16 17.71
CA ARG A 35 14.44 -3.95 17.15
C ARG A 35 15.30 -4.33 15.97
N ILE A 36 15.05 -3.68 14.85
CA ILE A 36 15.81 -3.83 13.61
C ILE A 36 16.42 -2.47 13.27
N GLU A 37 17.59 -2.46 12.69
CA GLU A 37 18.26 -1.28 12.20
C GLU A 37 18.37 -1.41 10.68
N ASP A 38 17.80 -0.45 9.97
CA ASP A 38 17.87 -0.40 8.53
C ASP A 38 19.34 -0.17 8.10
N PRO A 39 19.95 -1.08 7.34
CA PRO A 39 21.35 -0.96 6.94
C PRO A 39 21.62 0.17 5.96
N LEU A 40 20.60 0.66 5.25
CA LEU A 40 20.72 1.71 4.23
C LEU A 40 20.65 3.09 4.88
N THR A 41 19.70 3.30 5.78
CA THR A 41 19.42 4.61 6.39
C THR A 41 19.99 4.72 7.82
N GLY A 42 20.29 3.60 8.48
CA GLY A 42 20.65 3.55 9.91
C GLY A 42 19.47 3.83 10.85
N VAL A 43 18.27 4.00 10.31
CA VAL A 43 17.07 4.30 11.11
C VAL A 43 16.56 3.04 11.80
N PRO A 44 16.43 3.02 13.14
CA PRO A 44 15.89 1.88 13.84
C PRO A 44 14.37 1.83 13.71
N TYR A 45 13.85 0.62 13.51
CA TYR A 45 12.41 0.33 13.57
C TYR A 45 12.12 -0.94 14.38
N TRP A 46 10.87 -1.18 14.70
CA TRP A 46 10.44 -2.31 15.50
C TRP A 46 9.58 -3.26 14.67
N ALA A 47 10.07 -4.48 14.45
CA ALA A 47 9.30 -5.55 13.84
C ALA A 47 8.36 -6.17 14.89
N VAL A 48 7.06 -6.00 14.68
CA VAL A 48 6.03 -6.61 15.53
C VAL A 48 5.58 -7.91 14.87
N THR A 49 5.80 -9.03 15.56
CA THR A 49 5.72 -10.36 14.95
C THR A 49 4.51 -11.18 15.37
N ARG A 50 3.70 -10.70 16.31
CA ARG A 50 2.56 -11.43 16.86
C ARG A 50 1.28 -10.59 16.81
N ILE A 51 0.17 -11.27 16.59
CA ILE A 51 -1.16 -10.65 16.45
C ILE A 51 -1.56 -9.89 17.71
N ALA A 52 -1.22 -10.39 18.90
CA ALA A 52 -1.60 -9.74 20.16
C ALA A 52 -1.00 -8.34 20.29
N GLU A 53 0.27 -8.18 19.93
CA GLU A 53 0.98 -6.90 19.96
C GLU A 53 0.50 -5.98 18.85
N MET A 54 0.25 -6.49 17.63
CA MET A 54 -0.36 -5.71 16.53
C MET A 54 -1.73 -5.18 16.93
N ASP A 55 -2.54 -6.01 17.58
CA ASP A 55 -3.87 -5.65 18.08
C ASP A 55 -3.80 -4.58 19.18
N TYR A 56 -2.82 -4.72 20.09
CA TYR A 56 -2.56 -3.72 21.11
C TYR A 56 -2.18 -2.36 20.51
N ILE A 57 -1.24 -2.35 19.57
CA ILE A 57 -0.79 -1.14 18.86
C ILE A 57 -1.98 -0.47 18.16
N SER A 58 -2.74 -1.24 17.38
CA SER A 58 -3.88 -0.73 16.62
C SER A 58 -5.00 -0.13 17.47
N LYS A 59 -5.16 -0.62 18.70
CA LYS A 59 -6.20 -0.15 19.65
C LYS A 59 -5.74 1.03 20.52
N ASN A 60 -4.47 1.39 20.47
CA ASN A 60 -3.90 2.45 21.32
C ASN A 60 -3.24 3.57 20.48
N PRO A 61 -3.99 4.26 19.62
CA PRO A 61 -3.43 5.32 18.75
C PRO A 61 -2.86 6.51 19.55
N GLN A 62 -3.22 6.67 20.81
CA GLN A 62 -2.65 7.68 21.72
C GLN A 62 -1.19 7.38 22.11
N LEU A 63 -0.74 6.12 21.96
CA LEU A 63 0.63 5.69 22.22
C LEU A 63 1.41 5.45 20.94
N PHE A 64 0.71 5.11 19.86
CA PHE A 64 1.27 4.75 18.57
C PHE A 64 0.61 5.60 17.48
N SER A 65 1.24 6.73 17.20
CA SER A 65 0.76 7.70 16.21
C SER A 65 1.02 7.20 14.78
N SER A 66 0.02 7.35 13.90
CA SER A 66 0.18 7.19 12.46
C SER A 66 0.60 8.50 11.77
N ALA A 67 0.43 9.64 12.46
CA ALA A 67 0.71 10.96 11.90
C ALA A 67 2.18 11.39 12.06
N GLU A 68 2.91 10.77 12.99
CA GLU A 68 4.31 11.16 13.27
C GLU A 68 5.30 10.64 12.24
N ARG A 69 5.01 9.48 11.64
CA ARG A 69 5.85 8.87 10.60
C ARG A 69 4.99 8.16 9.56
N SER A 70 5.51 8.08 8.35
CA SER A 70 4.88 7.39 7.25
C SER A 70 4.72 5.88 7.49
N ALA A 71 3.85 5.25 6.69
CA ALA A 71 3.72 3.80 6.60
C ALA A 71 4.99 3.10 6.09
N PHE A 72 5.90 3.85 5.47
CA PHE A 72 7.19 3.35 4.99
C PHE A 72 8.30 3.74 5.97
N PRO A 73 9.33 2.90 6.16
CA PRO A 73 10.46 3.17 7.05
C PRO A 73 11.46 4.18 6.44
N MET A 74 10.95 5.22 5.80
CA MET A 74 11.72 6.32 5.24
C MET A 74 11.58 7.55 6.14
N GLU A 75 12.67 8.29 6.32
CA GLU A 75 12.61 9.61 6.93
C GLU A 75 12.30 10.62 5.83
N TYR A 76 11.05 11.06 5.79
CA TYR A 76 10.66 12.19 4.95
C TYR A 76 11.09 13.49 5.60
N ASP A 77 11.40 14.49 4.79
CA ASP A 77 11.59 15.84 5.32
C ASP A 77 10.28 16.37 5.93
N GLN A 78 10.41 17.37 6.79
CA GLN A 78 9.27 17.90 7.54
C GLN A 78 8.22 18.54 6.63
N GLU A 79 8.62 19.12 5.52
CA GLU A 79 7.72 19.75 4.54
C GLU A 79 6.85 18.69 3.85
N MET A 80 7.43 17.55 3.47
CA MET A 80 6.71 16.44 2.87
C MET A 80 5.73 15.79 3.88
N VAL A 81 6.15 15.64 5.16
CA VAL A 81 5.27 15.10 6.22
C VAL A 81 4.08 16.04 6.50
N GLU A 82 4.31 17.34 6.55
CA GLU A 82 3.25 18.33 6.79
C GLU A 82 2.34 18.55 5.58
N GLY A 83 2.82 18.26 4.38
CA GLY A 83 2.08 18.35 3.14
C GLY A 83 1.13 17.16 2.91
N ILE A 84 1.45 16.35 1.91
CA ILE A 84 0.59 15.27 1.41
C ILE A 84 0.36 14.17 2.45
N HIS A 85 1.37 13.81 3.25
CA HIS A 85 1.27 12.71 4.21
C HIS A 85 0.16 12.92 5.25
N ARG A 86 0.09 14.10 5.86
CA ARG A 86 -0.94 14.40 6.88
C ARG A 86 -2.33 14.57 6.30
N GLN A 87 -2.47 14.70 4.99
CA GLN A 87 -3.77 14.77 4.30
C GLN A 87 -4.35 13.40 3.99
N THR A 88 -3.55 12.35 4.00
CA THR A 88 -3.97 10.98 3.71
C THR A 88 -4.57 10.34 4.95
N ILE A 89 -5.76 9.75 4.82
CA ILE A 89 -6.50 9.16 5.96
C ILE A 89 -5.68 8.12 6.74
N ILE A 90 -4.81 7.37 6.06
CA ILE A 90 -3.98 6.33 6.68
C ILE A 90 -2.95 6.92 7.65
N ASN A 91 -2.55 8.17 7.44
CA ASN A 91 -1.56 8.90 8.23
C ASN A 91 -2.21 9.88 9.22
N MET A 92 -3.49 9.69 9.55
CA MET A 92 -4.19 10.54 10.50
C MET A 92 -4.39 9.84 11.84
N ASP A 93 -4.28 10.61 12.91
CA ASP A 93 -4.66 10.18 14.27
C ASP A 93 -6.07 10.66 14.64
N PRO A 94 -6.69 10.04 15.66
CA PRO A 94 -7.90 10.60 16.27
C PRO A 94 -7.64 12.02 16.86
N PRO A 95 -8.61 12.94 16.76
CA PRO A 95 -9.99 12.77 16.29
C PRO A 95 -10.16 12.97 14.76
N LEU A 96 -9.13 13.42 14.05
CA LEU A 96 -9.21 13.76 12.62
C LEU A 96 -9.52 12.51 11.78
N HIS A 97 -8.80 11.42 12.00
CA HIS A 97 -9.05 10.13 11.34
C HIS A 97 -10.52 9.72 11.42
N GLN A 98 -11.12 9.83 12.61
CA GLN A 98 -12.51 9.45 12.82
C GLN A 98 -13.49 10.34 12.04
N LYS A 99 -13.18 11.64 11.91
CA LYS A 99 -14.00 12.60 11.15
C LYS A 99 -14.00 12.25 9.67
N VAL A 100 -12.80 12.06 9.08
CA VAL A 100 -12.64 11.73 7.67
C VAL A 100 -13.24 10.36 7.36
N ARG A 101 -12.92 9.34 8.15
CA ARG A 101 -13.47 7.99 8.00
C ARG A 101 -14.99 7.94 8.02
N ARG A 102 -15.63 8.79 8.80
CA ARG A 102 -17.10 8.88 8.86
C ARG A 102 -17.71 9.32 7.54
N ILE A 103 -17.03 10.17 6.77
CA ILE A 103 -17.51 10.65 5.48
C ILE A 103 -17.63 9.48 4.50
N VAL A 104 -16.60 8.65 4.40
CA VAL A 104 -16.54 7.54 3.43
C VAL A 104 -17.26 6.28 3.89
N ARG A 105 -17.53 6.14 5.19
CA ARG A 105 -18.07 4.91 5.80
C ARG A 105 -19.35 4.40 5.13
N ASN A 106 -20.20 5.28 4.66
CA ASN A 106 -21.49 4.91 4.06
C ASN A 106 -21.33 4.20 2.70
N ALA A 107 -20.23 4.44 1.98
CA ALA A 107 -19.92 3.75 0.75
C ALA A 107 -19.51 2.28 0.97
N PHE A 108 -19.08 1.93 2.18
CA PHE A 108 -18.52 0.62 2.53
C PHE A 108 -19.41 -0.19 3.50
N THR A 109 -20.70 0.13 3.59
CA THR A 109 -21.64 -0.71 4.36
C THR A 109 -21.85 -2.06 3.67
N PRO A 110 -22.11 -3.17 4.41
CA PRO A 110 -22.33 -4.49 3.81
C PRO A 110 -23.36 -4.47 2.67
N LYS A 111 -24.50 -3.80 2.88
CA LYS A 111 -25.53 -3.66 1.86
C LYS A 111 -25.03 -2.93 0.60
N ARG A 112 -24.18 -1.91 0.78
CA ARG A 112 -23.64 -1.15 -0.36
C ARG A 112 -22.60 -1.99 -1.11
N VAL A 113 -21.73 -2.68 -0.39
CA VAL A 113 -20.74 -3.59 -0.98
C VAL A 113 -21.42 -4.71 -1.78
N GLU A 114 -22.48 -5.32 -1.23
CA GLU A 114 -23.27 -6.33 -1.94
C GLU A 114 -23.89 -5.78 -3.23
N SER A 115 -24.31 -4.51 -3.25
CA SER A 115 -24.89 -3.89 -4.44
C SER A 115 -23.92 -3.71 -5.61
N TYR A 116 -22.61 -3.78 -5.38
CA TYR A 116 -21.60 -3.72 -6.44
C TYR A 116 -21.39 -5.08 -7.15
N ALA A 117 -21.75 -6.19 -6.51
CA ALA A 117 -21.47 -7.53 -7.02
C ALA A 117 -21.99 -7.81 -8.44
N PRO A 118 -23.19 -7.39 -8.85
CA PRO A 118 -23.66 -7.56 -10.23
C PRO A 118 -22.78 -6.84 -11.26
N ASN A 119 -22.40 -5.60 -10.98
CA ASN A 119 -21.54 -4.77 -11.83
C ASN A 119 -20.16 -5.40 -11.99
N PHE A 120 -19.52 -5.76 -10.88
CA PHE A 120 -18.21 -6.41 -10.90
C PHE A 120 -18.23 -7.73 -11.66
N ARG A 121 -19.32 -8.51 -11.56
CA ARG A 121 -19.46 -9.75 -12.34
C ARG A 121 -19.57 -9.49 -13.82
N GLU A 122 -20.26 -8.43 -14.23
CA GLU A 122 -20.37 -8.04 -15.62
C GLU A 122 -19.02 -7.54 -16.17
N HIS A 123 -18.30 -6.69 -15.43
CA HIS A 123 -16.96 -6.25 -15.81
C HIS A 123 -15.98 -7.41 -15.92
N ALA A 124 -15.96 -8.30 -14.93
CA ALA A 124 -15.10 -9.49 -14.96
C ALA A 124 -15.37 -10.35 -16.21
N ARG A 125 -16.65 -10.52 -16.59
CA ARG A 125 -17.00 -11.26 -17.80
C ARG A 125 -16.45 -10.58 -19.05
N ARG A 126 -16.64 -9.27 -19.19
CA ARG A 126 -16.12 -8.50 -20.34
C ARG A 126 -14.61 -8.55 -20.46
N ILE A 127 -13.89 -8.44 -19.34
CA ILE A 127 -12.43 -8.54 -19.29
C ILE A 127 -11.98 -9.91 -19.81
N VAL A 128 -12.57 -10.99 -19.31
CA VAL A 128 -12.25 -12.35 -19.76
C VAL A 128 -12.61 -12.57 -21.24
N ASP A 129 -13.79 -12.13 -21.66
CA ASP A 129 -14.25 -12.28 -23.05
C ASP A 129 -13.33 -11.55 -24.04
N ALA A 130 -12.73 -10.41 -23.65
CA ALA A 130 -11.81 -9.65 -24.48
C ALA A 130 -10.51 -10.41 -24.81
N VAL A 131 -10.06 -11.31 -23.94
CA VAL A 131 -8.80 -12.04 -24.12
C VAL A 131 -9.01 -13.52 -24.50
N ALA A 132 -10.18 -14.08 -24.20
CA ALA A 132 -10.43 -15.53 -24.33
C ALA A 132 -10.20 -16.10 -25.74
N SER A 133 -10.50 -15.33 -26.80
CA SER A 133 -10.36 -15.78 -28.19
C SER A 133 -8.92 -15.77 -28.70
N ARG A 134 -7.99 -15.10 -28.00
CA ARG A 134 -6.60 -14.95 -28.43
C ARG A 134 -5.69 -16.12 -28.01
N GLY A 135 -6.10 -16.85 -26.97
CA GLY A 135 -5.34 -17.97 -26.40
C GLY A 135 -4.14 -17.54 -25.53
N GLU A 136 -3.73 -16.28 -25.58
CA GLU A 136 -2.67 -15.68 -24.78
C GLU A 136 -2.98 -14.20 -24.52
N CYS A 137 -2.47 -13.64 -23.41
CA CYS A 137 -2.63 -12.22 -23.06
C CYS A 137 -1.52 -11.80 -22.10
N GLU A 138 -1.31 -10.48 -21.99
CA GLU A 138 -0.58 -9.91 -20.86
C GLU A 138 -1.52 -9.87 -19.64
N PHE A 139 -1.37 -10.88 -18.76
CA PHE A 139 -2.35 -11.13 -17.71
C PHE A 139 -2.46 -10.00 -16.70
N VAL A 140 -1.35 -9.33 -16.37
CA VAL A 140 -1.35 -8.24 -15.37
C VAL A 140 -2.11 -7.05 -15.90
N GLU A 141 -1.74 -6.55 -17.07
CA GLU A 141 -2.34 -5.33 -17.64
C GLU A 141 -3.76 -5.56 -18.16
N GLU A 142 -3.97 -6.69 -18.86
CA GLU A 142 -5.23 -6.91 -19.58
C GLU A 142 -6.32 -7.59 -18.73
N VAL A 143 -5.96 -8.20 -17.59
CA VAL A 143 -6.92 -8.94 -16.76
C VAL A 143 -6.84 -8.52 -15.29
N ALA A 144 -5.67 -8.67 -14.65
CA ALA A 144 -5.58 -8.55 -13.20
C ALA A 144 -5.74 -7.11 -12.70
N ALA A 145 -5.21 -6.13 -13.43
CA ALA A 145 -5.31 -4.71 -13.08
C ALA A 145 -6.69 -4.10 -13.40
N GLU A 146 -7.37 -4.59 -14.45
CA GLU A 146 -8.60 -3.98 -14.97
C GLU A 146 -9.74 -3.96 -13.93
N LEU A 147 -10.04 -5.09 -13.29
CA LEU A 147 -11.19 -5.17 -12.38
C LEU A 147 -11.04 -4.34 -11.10
N PRO A 148 -9.92 -4.36 -10.38
CA PRO A 148 -9.68 -3.47 -9.25
C PRO A 148 -9.76 -1.99 -9.64
N LEU A 149 -9.18 -1.63 -10.76
CA LEU A 149 -9.16 -0.26 -11.26
C LEU A 149 -10.57 0.25 -11.55
N ILE A 150 -11.38 -0.51 -12.28
CA ILE A 150 -12.81 -0.21 -12.51
C ILE A 150 -13.54 -0.04 -11.17
N GLY A 151 -13.29 -0.92 -10.21
CA GLY A 151 -13.91 -0.84 -8.90
C GLY A 151 -13.59 0.44 -8.14
N ILE A 152 -12.35 0.91 -8.20
CA ILE A 152 -11.93 2.17 -7.57
C ILE A 152 -12.59 3.36 -8.28
N LEU A 153 -12.57 3.40 -9.62
CA LEU A 153 -13.16 4.48 -10.39
C LEU A 153 -14.66 4.60 -10.16
N GLU A 154 -15.40 3.48 -10.13
CA GLU A 154 -16.83 3.46 -9.80
C GLU A 154 -17.12 3.98 -8.38
N LEU A 155 -16.27 3.60 -7.40
CA LEU A 155 -16.40 4.10 -6.02
C LEU A 155 -16.15 5.60 -5.91
N LEU A 156 -15.22 6.14 -6.70
CA LEU A 156 -14.87 7.56 -6.73
C LEU A 156 -15.81 8.38 -7.63
N GLY A 157 -16.59 7.72 -8.50
CA GLY A 157 -17.44 8.38 -9.48
C GLY A 157 -16.66 8.99 -10.66
N VAL A 158 -15.50 8.41 -10.96
CA VAL A 158 -14.63 8.82 -12.07
C VAL A 158 -15.04 8.08 -13.35
N PRO A 159 -15.01 8.73 -14.52
CA PRO A 159 -15.29 8.07 -15.80
C PRO A 159 -14.35 6.90 -16.07
N LEU A 160 -14.90 5.79 -16.61
CA LEU A 160 -14.09 4.59 -16.88
C LEU A 160 -13.10 4.77 -18.04
N GLU A 161 -13.32 5.77 -18.89
CA GLU A 161 -12.37 6.16 -19.94
C GLU A 161 -11.02 6.62 -19.38
N ASP A 162 -11.00 7.17 -18.17
CA ASP A 162 -9.79 7.67 -17.51
C ASP A 162 -8.97 6.57 -16.83
N ARG A 163 -9.44 5.30 -16.88
CA ARG A 163 -8.83 4.18 -16.15
C ARG A 163 -7.34 3.98 -16.44
N LYS A 164 -6.94 4.18 -17.72
CA LYS A 164 -5.54 4.04 -18.10
C LYS A 164 -4.67 5.09 -17.44
N GLN A 165 -5.12 6.31 -17.36
CA GLN A 165 -4.42 7.41 -16.70
C GLN A 165 -4.24 7.13 -15.20
N PHE A 166 -5.28 6.64 -14.52
CA PHE A 166 -5.18 6.22 -13.12
C PHE A 166 -4.20 5.06 -12.90
N PHE A 167 -4.17 4.11 -13.81
CA PHE A 167 -3.20 3.01 -13.78
C PHE A 167 -1.77 3.53 -13.91
N ASP A 168 -1.53 4.39 -14.88
CA ASP A 168 -0.22 4.98 -15.14
C ASP A 168 0.25 5.82 -13.93
N TRP A 169 -0.61 6.66 -13.36
CA TRP A 169 -0.32 7.44 -12.15
C TRP A 169 -0.02 6.55 -10.93
N THR A 170 -0.83 5.52 -10.73
CA THR A 170 -0.62 4.57 -9.63
C THR A 170 0.72 3.88 -9.73
N ASN A 171 1.11 3.44 -10.93
CA ASN A 171 2.40 2.82 -11.17
C ASN A 171 3.54 3.81 -10.94
N THR A 172 3.44 5.02 -11.46
CA THR A 172 4.43 6.08 -11.24
C THR A 172 4.64 6.36 -9.75
N MET A 173 3.55 6.44 -8.99
CA MET A 173 3.60 6.71 -7.56
C MET A 173 4.16 5.53 -6.74
N ILE A 174 3.80 4.29 -7.09
CA ILE A 174 4.23 3.09 -6.34
C ILE A 174 5.67 2.71 -6.66
N PHE A 175 6.08 2.85 -7.91
CA PHE A 175 7.39 2.42 -8.39
C PHE A 175 8.42 3.56 -8.47
N ALA A 176 8.13 4.72 -7.88
CA ALA A 176 9.05 5.86 -7.88
C ALA A 176 10.44 5.53 -7.28
N ASP A 177 10.49 4.59 -6.34
CA ASP A 177 11.72 4.14 -5.68
C ASP A 177 12.31 2.86 -6.29
N ASP A 178 11.68 2.27 -7.30
CA ASP A 178 12.16 1.06 -7.96
C ASP A 178 13.14 1.41 -9.08
N PRO A 179 14.44 1.05 -8.99
CA PRO A 179 15.44 1.43 -9.96
C PRO A 179 15.21 0.86 -11.37
N ASP A 180 14.43 -0.22 -11.49
CA ASP A 180 14.12 -0.83 -12.78
C ASP A 180 12.87 -0.20 -13.44
N MET A 181 12.03 0.47 -12.66
CA MET A 181 10.74 1.03 -13.10
C MET A 181 10.61 2.53 -12.80
N ALA A 182 11.55 3.12 -12.09
CA ALA A 182 11.46 4.52 -11.66
C ALA A 182 11.51 5.48 -12.85
N THR A 183 10.42 6.11 -13.07
CA THR A 183 10.39 7.51 -13.47
C THR A 183 10.84 8.34 -12.26
N SER A 184 11.33 9.53 -12.44
CA SER A 184 11.93 10.29 -11.33
C SER A 184 10.99 10.41 -10.11
N MET A 185 11.52 10.54 -8.88
CA MET A 185 10.74 10.84 -7.67
C MET A 185 9.85 12.09 -7.85
N GLU A 186 10.27 13.02 -8.68
CA GLU A 186 9.54 14.25 -9.02
C GLU A 186 8.27 13.95 -9.82
N GLU A 187 8.31 12.99 -10.77
CA GLU A 187 7.15 12.52 -11.51
C GLU A 187 6.17 11.73 -10.63
N GLY A 188 6.69 10.91 -9.68
CA GLY A 188 5.87 10.21 -8.70
C GLY A 188 5.11 11.16 -7.76
N GLN A 189 5.74 12.26 -7.35
CA GLN A 189 5.10 13.32 -6.55
C GLN A 189 4.05 14.09 -7.35
N LEU A 190 4.32 14.43 -8.60
CA LEU A 190 3.36 15.10 -9.48
C LEU A 190 2.12 14.22 -9.72
N ALA A 191 2.30 12.93 -9.99
CA ALA A 191 1.21 11.99 -10.16
C ALA A 191 0.33 11.83 -8.90
N SER A 192 0.83 12.15 -7.71
CA SER A 192 0.06 12.13 -6.47
C SER A 192 -0.77 13.38 -6.22
N LEU A 193 -0.54 14.45 -6.98
CA LEU A 193 -1.23 15.75 -6.87
C LEU A 193 -2.32 15.96 -7.93
N GLU A 194 -2.34 15.17 -8.98
CA GLU A 194 -3.34 15.17 -10.05
C GLU A 194 -4.51 14.23 -9.74
#